data_03304e7bb794abbe1942d49dfe0f2f30
#
_entry.id   03304e7bb794abbe1942d49dfe0f2f30
#
_cell.length_a   1.000
_cell.length_b   1.000
_cell.length_c   1.000
_cell.angle_alpha   90.00
_cell.angle_beta   90.00
_cell.angle_gamma   90.00
#
_symmetry.space_group_name_H-M   'P 1'
#
loop_
_entity.id
_entity.type
_entity.pdbx_description
1 polymer ?
#
loop_
_entity_poly.entity_id
_entity_poly.type
_entity_poly.pdbx_seq_one_letter_code
_entity_poly.pdbx_strand_id
1 'polypeptide(L)'
;MAHLPSTASHAAAQGRPHPASTPADSAVDKLMFRKLMPLLIIAYVISFLDRTNIALAKTHLSVDLGISAAAYGLGAGLFFLSYALLEVPSNLIMHRVGARFWITRIMVTWGLLSAGMAFVQGEMSFYVMRVLLGAAEAGLFPGVMLYLTYWFGREQRARATGYFLTGVCVANILSGPLGGALLQMDGVLGWRGWQWLFVIEGLPAVLFAWVVWKKLPDGPATAPWLSARQAEAVTARLAAEAQDAGPANHDLRACMRDGQVWLAIAVYFCHQIAIYTVIFFLPGIIGTWGSLSSLQIGLLTSVPWLAAAVGAAWLPRYATTPRRCLLYTSPSPRD
;
A
#
# COMPACT_ATOMS: atom_id res chain seq x y z
N MET A 1 22.36 -60.37 -6.34
CA MET A 1 21.37 -59.76 -7.24
C MET A 1 20.66 -58.64 -6.49
N ALA A 2 21.14 -57.41 -6.66
CA ALA A 2 20.61 -56.25 -6.00
C ALA A 2 19.73 -55.45 -7.01
N HIS A 3 18.46 -55.31 -6.72
CA HIS A 3 17.54 -54.51 -7.50
C HIS A 3 17.81 -52.99 -7.27
N LEU A 4 18.24 -52.29 -8.30
CA LEU A 4 18.28 -50.83 -8.36
C LEU A 4 16.86 -50.31 -8.60
N PRO A 5 16.37 -49.33 -7.85
CA PRO A 5 15.09 -48.67 -8.13
C PRO A 5 15.22 -47.70 -9.32
N SER A 6 14.23 -47.77 -10.21
CA SER A 6 14.06 -47.05 -11.43
C SER A 6 14.06 -45.51 -11.22
N THR A 7 14.95 -44.83 -11.94
CA THR A 7 15.10 -43.35 -12.00
C THR A 7 14.08 -42.64 -12.93
N ALA A 8 12.93 -43.26 -13.20
CA ALA A 8 11.99 -42.80 -14.23
C ALA A 8 10.83 -41.88 -13.75
N SER A 9 10.84 -41.41 -12.47
CA SER A 9 9.69 -40.65 -11.93
C SER A 9 9.92 -39.16 -11.70
N HIS A 10 11.09 -38.57 -12.00
CA HIS A 10 11.33 -37.14 -11.77
C HIS A 10 11.27 -36.24 -13.00
N ALA A 11 10.96 -36.75 -14.19
CA ALA A 11 10.94 -35.99 -15.43
C ALA A 11 9.53 -35.40 -15.79
N ALA A 12 8.49 -35.67 -15.00
CA ALA A 12 7.10 -35.30 -15.34
C ALA A 12 6.61 -33.96 -14.74
N ALA A 13 7.47 -33.21 -14.03
CA ALA A 13 7.11 -31.90 -13.41
C ALA A 13 7.65 -30.70 -14.19
N GLN A 14 7.99 -30.88 -15.48
CA GLN A 14 8.22 -29.72 -16.36
C GLN A 14 6.87 -29.15 -16.74
N GLY A 15 6.57 -27.95 -16.21
CA GLY A 15 5.32 -27.24 -16.38
C GLY A 15 4.89 -27.20 -17.83
N ARG A 16 3.63 -27.57 -18.09
CA ARG A 16 3.00 -27.36 -19.40
C ARG A 16 3.18 -25.91 -19.79
N PRO A 17 3.67 -25.62 -21.01
CA PRO A 17 3.75 -24.23 -21.45
C PRO A 17 2.35 -23.61 -21.35
N HIS A 18 2.22 -22.53 -20.57
CA HIS A 18 0.98 -21.75 -20.53
C HIS A 18 0.58 -21.41 -21.97
N PRO A 19 -0.68 -21.62 -22.37
CA PRO A 19 -1.12 -21.21 -23.69
C PRO A 19 -0.83 -19.72 -23.84
N ALA A 20 -0.08 -19.36 -24.89
CA ALA A 20 0.27 -17.98 -25.17
C ALA A 20 -1.01 -17.14 -25.18
N SER A 21 -1.01 -16.03 -24.42
CA SER A 21 -2.15 -15.13 -24.34
C SER A 21 -2.56 -14.67 -25.74
N THR A 22 -3.82 -14.86 -26.09
CA THR A 22 -4.32 -14.40 -27.38
C THR A 22 -4.30 -12.87 -27.46
N PRO A 23 -4.27 -12.28 -28.68
CA PRO A 23 -4.41 -10.81 -28.82
C PRO A 23 -5.67 -10.26 -28.15
N ALA A 24 -6.75 -11.03 -28.09
CA ALA A 24 -7.99 -10.70 -27.40
C ALA A 24 -7.81 -10.64 -25.89
N ASP A 25 -7.08 -11.58 -25.29
CA ASP A 25 -6.76 -11.56 -23.84
C ASP A 25 -5.93 -10.34 -23.47
N SER A 26 -4.93 -10.01 -24.30
CA SER A 26 -4.11 -8.82 -24.11
C SER A 26 -4.93 -7.51 -24.15
N ALA A 27 -5.96 -7.43 -24.98
CA ALA A 27 -6.85 -6.28 -25.06
C ALA A 27 -7.73 -6.15 -23.79
N VAL A 28 -8.25 -7.29 -23.29
CA VAL A 28 -9.05 -7.34 -22.05
C VAL A 28 -8.17 -6.94 -20.84
N ASP A 29 -6.96 -7.46 -20.76
CA ASP A 29 -6.02 -7.13 -19.70
C ASP A 29 -5.69 -5.63 -19.67
N LYS A 30 -5.41 -5.02 -20.83
CA LYS A 30 -5.19 -3.57 -20.94
C LYS A 30 -6.42 -2.77 -20.51
N LEU A 31 -7.62 -3.25 -20.83
CA LEU A 31 -8.87 -2.62 -20.42
C LEU A 31 -9.03 -2.67 -18.89
N MET A 32 -8.79 -3.84 -18.26
CA MET A 32 -8.82 -4.01 -16.81
C MET A 32 -7.82 -3.08 -16.12
N PHE A 33 -6.56 -3.05 -16.59
CA PHE A 33 -5.55 -2.12 -16.07
C PHE A 33 -6.02 -0.67 -16.14
N ARG A 34 -6.52 -0.23 -17.29
CA ARG A 34 -6.97 1.16 -17.51
C ARG A 34 -8.17 1.55 -16.63
N LYS A 35 -9.04 0.58 -16.32
CA LYS A 35 -10.26 0.85 -15.53
C LYS A 35 -10.03 0.76 -14.02
N LEU A 36 -9.19 -0.15 -13.55
CA LEU A 36 -9.01 -0.46 -12.13
C LEU A 36 -7.82 0.28 -11.52
N MET A 37 -6.67 0.25 -12.19
CA MET A 37 -5.43 0.75 -11.59
C MET A 37 -5.49 2.24 -11.21
N PRO A 38 -6.04 3.17 -12.02
CA PRO A 38 -6.12 4.56 -11.59
C PRO A 38 -6.94 4.76 -10.32
N LEU A 39 -8.05 4.04 -10.16
CA LEU A 39 -8.89 4.11 -8.96
C LEU A 39 -8.11 3.66 -7.71
N LEU A 40 -7.43 2.52 -7.82
CA LEU A 40 -6.67 1.95 -6.71
C LEU A 40 -5.45 2.80 -6.37
N ILE A 41 -4.71 3.29 -7.37
CA ILE A 41 -3.53 4.14 -7.18
C ILE A 41 -3.93 5.46 -6.51
N ILE A 42 -5.00 6.13 -6.98
CA ILE A 42 -5.47 7.38 -6.38
C ILE A 42 -5.91 7.16 -4.93
N ALA A 43 -6.68 6.08 -4.65
CA ALA A 43 -7.06 5.74 -3.27
C ALA A 43 -5.83 5.55 -2.38
N TYR A 44 -4.78 4.92 -2.90
CA TYR A 44 -3.54 4.67 -2.17
C TYR A 44 -2.71 5.94 -1.98
N VAL A 45 -2.65 6.81 -3.00
CA VAL A 45 -2.01 8.13 -2.88
C VAL A 45 -2.67 8.96 -1.78
N ILE A 46 -4.00 9.01 -1.75
CA ILE A 46 -4.75 9.73 -0.71
C ILE A 46 -4.45 9.14 0.67
N SER A 47 -4.42 7.80 0.80
CA SER A 47 -4.08 7.12 2.06
C SER A 47 -2.67 7.47 2.54
N PHE A 48 -1.70 7.50 1.66
CA PHE A 48 -0.33 7.84 2.04
C PHE A 48 -0.12 9.33 2.35
N LEU A 49 -0.83 10.24 1.68
CA LEU A 49 -0.84 11.67 2.03
C LEU A 49 -1.32 11.83 3.48
N ASP A 50 -2.44 11.23 3.82
CA ASP A 50 -3.00 11.28 5.16
C ASP A 50 -2.07 10.66 6.23
N ARG A 51 -1.36 9.60 5.88
CA ARG A 51 -0.42 8.93 6.78
C ARG A 51 0.83 9.76 7.10
N THR A 52 1.22 10.64 6.18
CA THR A 52 2.43 11.48 6.31
C THR A 52 2.15 12.84 6.93
N ASN A 53 0.90 13.33 6.92
CA ASN A 53 0.52 14.63 7.42
C ASN A 53 0.88 14.85 8.91
N ILE A 54 0.80 13.79 9.72
CA ILE A 54 1.15 13.83 11.15
C ILE A 54 2.62 14.23 11.38
N ALA A 55 3.53 13.86 10.45
CA ALA A 55 4.93 14.20 10.56
C ALA A 55 5.19 15.71 10.36
N LEU A 56 4.45 16.31 9.43
CA LEU A 56 4.51 17.75 9.17
C LEU A 56 3.82 18.55 10.29
N ALA A 57 2.73 18.02 10.85
CA ALA A 57 2.01 18.66 11.97
C ALA A 57 2.75 18.57 13.31
N LYS A 58 3.75 17.70 13.46
CA LYS A 58 4.41 17.38 14.75
C LYS A 58 4.79 18.60 15.58
N THR A 59 5.51 19.55 14.96
CA THR A 59 5.98 20.75 15.64
C THR A 59 4.82 21.64 16.09
N HIS A 60 3.81 21.80 15.25
CA HIS A 60 2.61 22.59 15.55
C HIS A 60 1.79 21.95 16.67
N LEU A 61 1.59 20.63 16.63
CA LEU A 61 0.90 19.89 17.70
C LEU A 61 1.63 20.01 19.05
N SER A 62 2.96 20.00 19.03
CA SER A 62 3.75 20.19 20.25
C SER A 62 3.59 21.60 20.83
N VAL A 63 3.61 22.62 19.99
CA VAL A 63 3.50 24.03 20.42
C VAL A 63 2.08 24.38 20.87
N ASP A 64 1.07 23.98 20.09
CA ASP A 64 -0.32 24.39 20.32
C ASP A 64 -1.05 23.53 21.36
N LEU A 65 -0.75 22.24 21.44
CA LEU A 65 -1.45 21.29 22.30
C LEU A 65 -0.57 20.67 23.39
N GLY A 66 0.71 21.04 23.48
CA GLY A 66 1.64 20.51 24.46
C GLY A 66 1.97 19.02 24.26
N ILE A 67 1.75 18.47 23.06
CA ILE A 67 2.04 17.06 22.78
C ILE A 67 3.57 16.85 22.81
N SER A 68 4.04 16.11 23.82
CA SER A 68 5.46 15.82 23.98
C SER A 68 6.00 14.92 22.86
N ALA A 69 7.31 14.90 22.65
CA ALA A 69 7.95 14.00 21.69
C ALA A 69 7.67 12.52 22.00
N ALA A 70 7.60 12.17 23.31
CA ALA A 70 7.23 10.82 23.75
C ALA A 70 5.76 10.50 23.42
N ALA A 71 4.84 11.43 23.69
CA ALA A 71 3.43 11.30 23.36
C ALA A 71 3.20 11.17 21.84
N TYR A 72 3.91 11.96 21.04
CA TYR A 72 3.88 11.83 19.59
C TYR A 72 4.33 10.43 19.13
N GLY A 73 5.46 9.95 19.65
CA GLY A 73 5.97 8.61 19.34
C GLY A 73 5.00 7.50 19.73
N LEU A 74 4.40 7.62 20.93
CA LEU A 74 3.37 6.67 21.40
C LEU A 74 2.13 6.69 20.48
N GLY A 75 1.62 7.87 20.15
CA GLY A 75 0.46 7.98 19.24
C GLY A 75 0.74 7.43 17.84
N ALA A 76 1.95 7.63 17.31
CA ALA A 76 2.38 7.00 16.06
C ALA A 76 2.41 5.47 16.19
N GLY A 77 2.91 4.93 17.29
CA GLY A 77 2.92 3.50 17.60
C GLY A 77 1.52 2.91 17.75
N LEU A 78 0.63 3.59 18.47
CA LEU A 78 -0.76 3.16 18.67
C LEU A 78 -1.53 3.03 17.35
N PHE A 79 -1.28 3.92 16.39
CA PHE A 79 -1.83 3.80 15.04
C PHE A 79 -1.43 2.47 14.40
N PHE A 80 -0.14 2.14 14.39
CA PHE A 80 0.34 0.91 13.77
C PHE A 80 -0.11 -0.34 14.52
N LEU A 81 -0.21 -0.27 15.83
CA LEU A 81 -0.71 -1.38 16.64
C LEU A 81 -2.17 -1.72 16.28
N SER A 82 -3.05 -0.73 16.28
CA SER A 82 -4.46 -0.92 15.92
C SER A 82 -4.62 -1.33 14.46
N TYR A 83 -3.83 -0.76 13.55
CA TYR A 83 -3.77 -1.14 12.15
C TYR A 83 -3.43 -2.63 12.00
N ALA A 84 -2.32 -3.09 12.59
CA ALA A 84 -1.85 -4.47 12.48
C ALA A 84 -2.84 -5.48 13.08
N LEU A 85 -3.43 -5.17 14.24
CA LEU A 85 -4.41 -6.04 14.89
C LEU A 85 -5.68 -6.24 14.06
N LEU A 86 -6.10 -5.21 13.33
CA LEU A 86 -7.35 -5.24 12.56
C LEU A 86 -7.16 -5.54 11.07
N GLU A 87 -5.92 -5.61 10.58
CA GLU A 87 -5.61 -5.88 9.18
C GLU A 87 -6.18 -7.23 8.70
N VAL A 88 -5.93 -8.31 9.44
CA VAL A 88 -6.44 -9.64 9.09
C VAL A 88 -7.97 -9.72 9.23
N PRO A 89 -8.60 -9.32 10.35
CA PRO A 89 -10.06 -9.28 10.48
C PRO A 89 -10.73 -8.47 9.37
N SER A 90 -10.17 -7.31 9.02
CA SER A 90 -10.69 -6.43 7.97
C SER A 90 -10.74 -7.14 6.61
N ASN A 91 -9.68 -7.89 6.24
CA ASN A 91 -9.65 -8.63 4.99
C ASN A 91 -10.62 -9.82 4.95
N LEU A 92 -10.78 -10.51 6.08
CA LEU A 92 -11.78 -11.58 6.18
C LEU A 92 -13.21 -11.06 5.98
N ILE A 93 -13.51 -9.87 6.52
CA ILE A 93 -14.81 -9.23 6.31
C ILE A 93 -14.95 -8.81 4.83
N MET A 94 -13.92 -8.20 4.24
CA MET A 94 -13.94 -7.80 2.82
C MET A 94 -14.26 -8.98 1.90
N HIS A 95 -13.70 -10.15 2.18
CA HIS A 95 -13.97 -11.36 1.40
C HIS A 95 -15.46 -11.76 1.44
N ARG A 96 -16.17 -11.47 2.55
CA ARG A 96 -17.60 -11.81 2.74
C ARG A 96 -18.54 -10.77 2.17
N VAL A 97 -18.21 -9.47 2.33
CA VAL A 97 -19.14 -8.37 1.99
C VAL A 97 -18.87 -7.72 0.63
N GLY A 98 -17.76 -8.10 -0.02
CA GLY A 98 -17.33 -7.54 -1.31
C GLY A 98 -16.35 -6.38 -1.17
N ALA A 99 -15.50 -6.26 -2.18
CA ALA A 99 -14.41 -5.27 -2.19
C ALA A 99 -14.92 -3.83 -2.35
N ARG A 100 -15.93 -3.63 -3.22
CA ARG A 100 -16.56 -2.31 -3.43
C ARG A 100 -17.02 -1.70 -2.13
N PHE A 101 -17.88 -2.43 -1.40
CA PHE A 101 -18.45 -1.95 -0.15
C PHE A 101 -17.35 -1.71 0.89
N TRP A 102 -16.44 -2.68 1.06
CA TRP A 102 -15.49 -2.65 2.15
C TRP A 102 -14.41 -1.58 1.96
N ILE A 103 -13.84 -1.44 0.76
CA ILE A 103 -12.87 -0.38 0.43
C ILE A 103 -13.52 0.99 0.58
N THR A 104 -14.75 1.17 0.08
CA THR A 104 -15.49 2.43 0.24
C THR A 104 -15.70 2.75 1.73
N ARG A 105 -16.12 1.78 2.55
CA ARG A 105 -16.29 1.96 4.00
C ARG A 105 -14.99 2.39 4.66
N ILE A 106 -13.86 1.71 4.34
CA ILE A 106 -12.54 2.07 4.85
C ILE A 106 -12.25 3.54 4.51
N MET A 107 -12.43 3.96 3.26
CA MET A 107 -12.13 5.31 2.82
C MET A 107 -12.99 6.37 3.51
N VAL A 108 -14.28 6.11 3.68
CA VAL A 108 -15.20 7.04 4.38
C VAL A 108 -14.82 7.16 5.86
N THR A 109 -14.65 6.02 6.55
CA THR A 109 -14.39 6.03 7.99
C THR A 109 -13.03 6.63 8.31
N TRP A 110 -11.99 6.26 7.59
CA TRP A 110 -10.66 6.84 7.78
C TRP A 110 -10.65 8.34 7.42
N GLY A 111 -11.23 8.74 6.29
CA GLY A 111 -11.23 10.15 5.87
C GLY A 111 -11.96 11.07 6.87
N LEU A 112 -13.08 10.62 7.45
CA LEU A 112 -13.78 11.34 8.50
C LEU A 112 -12.96 11.43 9.79
N LEU A 113 -12.29 10.35 10.18
CA LEU A 113 -11.45 10.34 11.38
C LEU A 113 -10.18 11.18 11.17
N SER A 114 -9.60 11.17 9.97
CA SER A 114 -8.49 12.05 9.63
C SER A 114 -8.88 13.51 9.73
N ALA A 115 -9.97 13.91 9.09
CA ALA A 115 -10.51 15.26 9.25
C ALA A 115 -10.84 15.58 10.72
N GLY A 116 -11.30 14.58 11.49
CA GLY A 116 -11.56 14.68 12.92
C GLY A 116 -10.30 14.95 13.77
N MET A 117 -9.11 14.63 13.28
CA MET A 117 -7.85 14.98 13.95
C MET A 117 -7.70 16.50 14.14
N ALA A 118 -8.35 17.34 13.32
CA ALA A 118 -8.38 18.80 13.47
C ALA A 118 -8.98 19.26 14.82
N PHE A 119 -9.73 18.42 15.51
CA PHE A 119 -10.42 18.73 16.77
C PHE A 119 -9.74 18.14 18.02
N VAL A 120 -8.54 17.61 17.86
CA VAL A 120 -7.74 17.08 18.98
C VAL A 120 -7.33 18.25 19.92
N GLN A 121 -7.46 18.04 21.24
CA GLN A 121 -7.25 19.07 22.25
C GLN A 121 -6.08 18.76 23.23
N GLY A 122 -5.43 17.60 23.09
CA GLY A 122 -4.34 17.18 23.95
C GLY A 122 -3.97 15.72 23.75
N GLU A 123 -3.04 15.21 24.56
CA GLU A 123 -2.44 13.87 24.37
C GLU A 123 -3.47 12.74 24.38
N MET A 124 -4.46 12.74 25.28
CA MET A 124 -5.45 11.66 25.36
C MET A 124 -6.34 11.60 24.11
N SER A 125 -6.87 12.74 23.68
CA SER A 125 -7.68 12.80 22.45
C SER A 125 -6.84 12.45 21.21
N PHE A 126 -5.57 12.82 21.20
CA PHE A 126 -4.61 12.41 20.18
C PHE A 126 -4.45 10.89 20.12
N TYR A 127 -4.23 10.22 21.26
CA TYR A 127 -4.11 8.74 21.30
C TYR A 127 -5.37 8.04 20.81
N VAL A 128 -6.53 8.47 21.29
CA VAL A 128 -7.82 7.89 20.88
C VAL A 128 -8.00 8.01 19.37
N MET A 129 -7.76 9.21 18.83
CA MET A 129 -7.89 9.42 17.38
C MET A 129 -6.88 8.60 16.58
N ARG A 130 -5.65 8.43 17.06
CA ARG A 130 -4.63 7.60 16.41
C ARG A 130 -5.02 6.11 16.39
N VAL A 131 -5.59 5.59 17.49
CA VAL A 131 -6.12 4.21 17.54
C VAL A 131 -7.28 4.03 16.58
N LEU A 132 -8.25 4.95 16.60
CA LEU A 132 -9.42 4.88 15.72
C LEU A 132 -9.02 4.99 14.24
N LEU A 133 -8.09 5.88 13.92
CA LEU A 133 -7.60 6.08 12.55
C LEU A 133 -6.88 4.83 12.04
N GLY A 134 -5.99 4.23 12.83
CA GLY A 134 -5.34 2.97 12.49
C GLY A 134 -6.32 1.83 12.28
N ALA A 135 -7.33 1.73 13.16
CA ALA A 135 -8.42 0.75 13.03
C ALA A 135 -9.27 0.95 11.76
N ALA A 136 -9.56 2.20 11.41
CA ALA A 136 -10.37 2.53 10.24
C ALA A 136 -9.64 2.29 8.93
N GLU A 137 -8.34 2.58 8.87
CA GLU A 137 -7.48 2.39 7.69
C GLU A 137 -7.04 0.94 7.50
N ALA A 138 -7.13 0.12 8.55
CA ALA A 138 -6.71 -1.27 8.52
C ALA A 138 -7.39 -2.06 7.39
N GLY A 139 -6.58 -2.74 6.60
CA GLY A 139 -7.06 -3.61 5.52
C GLY A 139 -7.13 -2.96 4.15
N LEU A 140 -6.84 -1.67 3.98
CA LEU A 140 -6.83 -1.05 2.64
C LEU A 140 -5.77 -1.69 1.75
N PHE A 141 -4.51 -1.70 2.19
CA PHE A 141 -3.41 -2.25 1.40
C PHE A 141 -3.59 -3.75 1.09
N PRO A 142 -3.72 -4.64 2.09
CA PRO A 142 -3.91 -6.05 1.82
C PRO A 142 -5.26 -6.34 1.15
N GLY A 143 -6.27 -5.51 1.37
CA GLY A 143 -7.54 -5.57 0.66
C GLY A 143 -7.38 -5.31 -0.83
N VAL A 144 -6.59 -4.32 -1.22
CA VAL A 144 -6.26 -4.09 -2.64
C VAL A 144 -5.44 -5.27 -3.18
N MET A 145 -4.47 -5.80 -2.43
CA MET A 145 -3.71 -6.97 -2.86
C MET A 145 -4.62 -8.17 -3.11
N LEU A 146 -5.55 -8.45 -2.20
CA LEU A 146 -6.57 -9.49 -2.38
C LEU A 146 -7.48 -9.19 -3.57
N TYR A 147 -7.93 -7.95 -3.73
CA TYR A 147 -8.77 -7.53 -4.86
C TYR A 147 -8.07 -7.76 -6.21
N LEU A 148 -6.77 -7.48 -6.31
CA LEU A 148 -6.01 -7.75 -7.52
C LEU A 148 -5.99 -9.24 -7.90
N THR A 149 -6.12 -10.17 -6.92
CA THR A 149 -6.22 -11.61 -7.21
C THR A 149 -7.52 -11.99 -7.92
N TYR A 150 -8.57 -11.21 -7.76
CA TYR A 150 -9.85 -11.46 -8.44
C TYR A 150 -9.86 -11.05 -9.92
N TRP A 151 -8.82 -10.30 -10.35
CA TRP A 151 -8.76 -9.71 -11.70
C TRP A 151 -7.56 -10.17 -12.51
N PHE A 152 -6.44 -10.41 -11.86
CA PHE A 152 -5.16 -10.62 -12.53
C PHE A 152 -4.52 -11.96 -12.15
N GLY A 153 -4.07 -12.71 -13.16
CA GLY A 153 -3.22 -13.88 -12.99
C GLY A 153 -1.85 -13.49 -12.41
N ARG A 154 -1.03 -14.48 -12.06
CA ARG A 154 0.21 -14.30 -11.30
C ARG A 154 1.15 -13.24 -11.89
N GLU A 155 1.44 -13.31 -13.18
CA GLU A 155 2.35 -12.37 -13.85
C GLU A 155 1.79 -10.95 -13.90
N GLN A 156 0.55 -10.80 -14.32
CA GLN A 156 -0.13 -9.50 -14.44
C GLN A 156 -0.37 -8.86 -13.08
N ARG A 157 -0.64 -9.66 -12.05
CA ARG A 157 -0.79 -9.22 -10.67
C ARG A 157 0.52 -8.64 -10.13
N ALA A 158 1.67 -9.29 -10.40
CA ALA A 158 2.96 -8.72 -10.04
C ALA A 158 3.18 -7.35 -10.68
N ARG A 159 2.82 -7.20 -11.95
CA ARG A 159 2.87 -5.92 -12.65
C ARG A 159 1.90 -4.89 -12.08
N ALA A 160 0.65 -5.28 -11.79
CA ALA A 160 -0.37 -4.43 -11.18
C ALA A 160 0.08 -3.94 -9.79
N THR A 161 0.64 -4.84 -8.96
CA THR A 161 1.22 -4.50 -7.65
C THR A 161 2.36 -3.49 -7.79
N GLY A 162 3.25 -3.67 -8.76
CA GLY A 162 4.33 -2.72 -9.05
C GLY A 162 3.79 -1.32 -9.35
N TYR A 163 2.81 -1.22 -10.25
CA TYR A 163 2.16 0.07 -10.54
C TYR A 163 1.44 0.66 -9.30
N PHE A 164 0.77 -0.17 -8.53
CA PHE A 164 0.10 0.28 -7.32
C PHE A 164 1.08 0.88 -6.31
N LEU A 165 2.23 0.23 -6.11
CA LEU A 165 3.27 0.71 -5.21
C LEU A 165 3.94 2.02 -5.65
N THR A 166 3.90 2.38 -6.94
CA THR A 166 4.38 3.71 -7.37
C THR A 166 3.58 4.85 -6.75
N GLY A 167 2.33 4.58 -6.34
CA GLY A 167 1.51 5.52 -5.59
C GLY A 167 2.16 6.02 -4.30
N VAL A 168 2.98 5.19 -3.63
CA VAL A 168 3.74 5.60 -2.43
C VAL A 168 4.72 6.72 -2.74
N CYS A 169 5.48 6.56 -3.83
CA CYS A 169 6.45 7.59 -4.24
C CYS A 169 5.74 8.89 -4.60
N VAL A 170 4.65 8.80 -5.38
CA VAL A 170 3.83 9.97 -5.76
C VAL A 170 3.27 10.66 -4.53
N ALA A 171 2.70 9.92 -3.59
CA ALA A 171 2.15 10.48 -2.36
C ALA A 171 3.20 11.22 -1.54
N ASN A 172 4.36 10.60 -1.30
CA ASN A 172 5.42 11.23 -0.51
C ASN A 172 6.07 12.44 -1.21
N ILE A 173 6.13 12.45 -2.54
CA ILE A 173 6.58 13.63 -3.31
C ILE A 173 5.59 14.79 -3.13
N LEU A 174 4.29 14.51 -3.16
CA LEU A 174 3.23 15.53 -3.05
C LEU A 174 2.99 15.98 -1.61
N SER A 175 3.15 15.09 -0.63
CA SER A 175 2.85 15.33 0.79
C SER A 175 3.61 16.54 1.35
N GLY A 176 4.92 16.64 1.06
CA GLY A 176 5.75 17.73 1.57
C GLY A 176 5.27 19.11 1.11
N PRO A 177 5.22 19.39 -0.21
CA PRO A 177 4.75 20.67 -0.73
C PRO A 177 3.31 21.00 -0.34
N LEU A 178 2.41 20.01 -0.45
CA LEU A 178 1.00 20.20 -0.13
C LEU A 178 0.81 20.51 1.36
N GLY A 179 1.33 19.65 2.24
CA GLY A 179 1.19 19.84 3.67
C GLY A 179 1.93 21.08 4.17
N GLY A 180 3.10 21.40 3.60
CA GLY A 180 3.83 22.63 3.90
C GLY A 180 3.04 23.90 3.50
N ALA A 181 2.34 23.88 2.37
CA ALA A 181 1.46 24.98 1.95
C ALA A 181 0.23 25.10 2.86
N LEU A 182 -0.39 23.99 3.24
CA LEU A 182 -1.55 23.97 4.14
C LEU A 182 -1.21 24.49 5.54
N LEU A 183 -0.01 24.17 6.05
CA LEU A 183 0.45 24.71 7.33
C LEU A 183 0.62 26.25 7.32
N GLN A 184 0.81 26.87 6.16
CA GLN A 184 0.84 28.35 6.05
C GLN A 184 -0.53 29.00 6.16
N MET A 185 -1.63 28.23 6.16
CA MET A 185 -2.99 28.75 6.36
C MET A 185 -3.28 29.03 7.85
N ASP A 186 -2.27 29.14 8.69
CA ASP A 186 -2.44 29.46 10.10
C ASP A 186 -3.17 30.79 10.31
N GLY A 187 -4.21 30.80 11.16
CA GLY A 187 -5.07 31.95 11.39
C GLY A 187 -6.21 32.14 10.40
N VAL A 188 -6.24 31.45 9.26
CA VAL A 188 -7.35 31.54 8.30
C VAL A 188 -8.63 31.01 8.95
N LEU A 189 -9.70 31.81 8.95
CA LEU A 189 -10.98 31.52 9.60
C LEU A 189 -10.85 31.17 11.12
N GLY A 190 -9.78 31.62 11.77
CA GLY A 190 -9.51 31.32 13.18
C GLY A 190 -8.96 29.93 13.46
N TRP A 191 -8.64 29.17 12.44
CA TRP A 191 -8.09 27.82 12.56
C TRP A 191 -6.56 27.83 12.45
N ARG A 192 -5.92 26.87 13.13
CA ARG A 192 -4.50 26.63 13.01
C ARG A 192 -4.17 25.93 11.70
N GLY A 193 -2.99 26.15 11.14
CA GLY A 193 -2.54 25.52 9.88
C GLY A 193 -2.60 24.00 9.90
N TRP A 194 -2.29 23.35 11.02
CA TRP A 194 -2.39 21.90 11.16
C TRP A 194 -3.84 21.37 11.13
N GLN A 195 -4.82 22.17 11.55
CA GLN A 195 -6.23 21.80 11.44
C GLN A 195 -6.67 21.77 9.97
N TRP A 196 -6.24 22.76 9.19
CA TRP A 196 -6.46 22.77 7.74
C TRP A 196 -5.80 21.57 7.07
N LEU A 197 -4.58 21.20 7.47
CA LEU A 197 -3.88 20.05 6.95
C LEU A 197 -4.73 18.77 7.09
N PHE A 198 -5.22 18.46 8.27
CA PHE A 198 -6.02 17.26 8.50
C PHE A 198 -7.35 17.26 7.77
N VAL A 199 -8.04 18.41 7.72
CA VAL A 199 -9.34 18.51 7.04
C VAL A 199 -9.18 18.40 5.52
N ILE A 200 -8.22 19.11 4.94
CA ILE A 200 -8.04 19.17 3.47
C ILE A 200 -7.42 17.86 2.94
N GLU A 201 -6.63 17.14 3.72
CA GLU A 201 -6.09 15.84 3.31
C GLU A 201 -7.04 14.67 3.63
N GLY A 202 -7.88 14.78 4.67
CA GLY A 202 -8.86 13.74 5.03
C GLY A 202 -10.12 13.73 4.15
N LEU A 203 -10.69 14.90 3.85
CA LEU A 203 -11.93 14.99 3.06
C LEU A 203 -11.85 14.39 1.65
N PRO A 204 -10.76 14.50 0.89
CA PRO A 204 -10.63 13.86 -0.41
C PRO A 204 -10.86 12.35 -0.38
N ALA A 205 -10.51 11.69 0.73
CA ALA A 205 -10.78 10.25 0.90
C ALA A 205 -12.29 9.97 0.88
N VAL A 206 -13.08 10.78 1.60
CA VAL A 206 -14.55 10.65 1.65
C VAL A 206 -15.18 10.94 0.28
N LEU A 207 -14.71 11.99 -0.39
CA LEU A 207 -15.20 12.34 -1.73
C LEU A 207 -14.84 11.28 -2.76
N PHE A 208 -13.62 10.77 -2.72
CA PHE A 208 -13.18 9.74 -3.65
C PHE A 208 -13.80 8.37 -3.35
N ALA A 209 -14.20 8.11 -2.11
CA ALA A 209 -14.97 6.93 -1.75
C ALA A 209 -16.26 6.81 -2.56
N TRP A 210 -16.93 7.92 -2.85
CA TRP A 210 -18.10 7.93 -3.73
C TRP A 210 -17.76 7.50 -5.17
N VAL A 211 -16.60 7.92 -5.70
CA VAL A 211 -16.12 7.48 -7.02
C VAL A 211 -15.81 5.98 -7.01
N VAL A 212 -15.15 5.49 -5.97
CA VAL A 212 -14.87 4.06 -5.77
C VAL A 212 -16.17 3.26 -5.71
N TRP A 213 -17.14 3.70 -4.91
CA TRP A 213 -18.47 3.07 -4.83
C TRP A 213 -19.16 2.94 -6.19
N LYS A 214 -19.07 3.96 -7.03
CA LYS A 214 -19.72 3.99 -8.35
C LYS A 214 -18.97 3.21 -9.42
N LYS A 215 -17.63 3.14 -9.36
CA LYS A 215 -16.81 2.66 -10.47
C LYS A 215 -16.05 1.36 -10.20
N LEU A 216 -15.87 0.95 -8.93
CA LEU A 216 -15.14 -0.25 -8.58
C LEU A 216 -16.10 -1.45 -8.56
N PRO A 217 -16.00 -2.43 -9.49
CA PRO A 217 -16.80 -3.65 -9.44
C PRO A 217 -16.17 -4.66 -8.47
N ASP A 218 -16.97 -5.58 -7.92
CA ASP A 218 -16.47 -6.59 -6.98
C ASP A 218 -15.64 -7.69 -7.66
N GLY A 219 -15.88 -7.93 -8.94
CA GLY A 219 -15.18 -8.94 -9.73
C GLY A 219 -15.55 -8.86 -11.23
N PRO A 220 -14.93 -9.69 -12.08
CA PRO A 220 -15.16 -9.67 -13.53
C PRO A 220 -16.64 -9.81 -13.91
N ALA A 221 -17.38 -10.66 -13.20
CA ALA A 221 -18.81 -10.91 -13.47
C ALA A 221 -19.70 -9.69 -13.22
N THR A 222 -19.27 -8.76 -12.35
CA THR A 222 -20.03 -7.55 -11.99
C THR A 222 -19.56 -6.30 -12.71
N ALA A 223 -18.58 -6.42 -13.62
CA ALA A 223 -18.00 -5.29 -14.33
C ALA A 223 -18.84 -4.85 -15.53
N PRO A 224 -19.44 -3.66 -15.53
CA PRO A 224 -20.34 -3.21 -16.60
C PRO A 224 -19.62 -2.93 -17.92
N TRP A 225 -18.29 -2.90 -17.92
CA TRP A 225 -17.44 -2.64 -19.08
C TRP A 225 -16.81 -3.91 -19.67
N LEU A 226 -17.12 -5.10 -19.13
CA LEU A 226 -16.80 -6.41 -19.71
C LEU A 226 -18.06 -7.02 -20.31
N SER A 227 -17.93 -7.66 -21.48
CA SER A 227 -18.99 -8.54 -21.97
C SER A 227 -19.04 -9.82 -21.13
N ALA A 228 -20.20 -10.50 -21.11
CA ALA A 228 -20.34 -11.77 -20.36
C ALA A 228 -19.28 -12.79 -20.79
N ARG A 229 -19.02 -12.93 -22.08
CA ARG A 229 -17.96 -13.81 -22.62
C ARG A 229 -16.56 -13.45 -22.13
N GLN A 230 -16.24 -12.16 -22.03
CA GLN A 230 -14.94 -11.69 -21.51
C GLN A 230 -14.81 -11.98 -20.01
N ALA A 231 -15.87 -11.73 -19.24
CA ALA A 231 -15.90 -12.00 -17.81
C ALA A 231 -15.74 -13.50 -17.51
N GLU A 232 -16.43 -14.37 -18.25
CA GLU A 232 -16.27 -15.82 -18.17
C GLU A 232 -14.85 -16.26 -18.51
N ALA A 233 -14.27 -15.73 -19.60
CA ALA A 233 -12.91 -16.07 -20.02
C ALA A 233 -11.87 -15.69 -18.95
N VAL A 234 -11.98 -14.48 -18.35
CA VAL A 234 -11.10 -14.06 -17.26
C VAL A 234 -11.27 -14.98 -16.04
N THR A 235 -12.50 -15.28 -15.65
CA THR A 235 -12.78 -16.14 -14.49
C THR A 235 -12.27 -17.56 -14.71
N ALA A 236 -12.47 -18.13 -15.90
CA ALA A 236 -11.97 -19.46 -16.26
C ALA A 236 -10.43 -19.51 -16.24
N ARG A 237 -9.76 -18.48 -16.79
CA ARG A 237 -8.30 -18.36 -16.75
C ARG A 237 -7.76 -18.34 -15.32
N LEU A 238 -8.35 -17.52 -14.45
CA LEU A 238 -7.95 -17.43 -13.05
C LEU A 238 -8.18 -18.74 -12.28
N ALA A 239 -9.29 -19.42 -12.56
CA ALA A 239 -9.60 -20.74 -11.98
C ALA A 239 -8.59 -21.81 -12.43
N ALA A 240 -8.19 -21.82 -13.70
CA ALA A 240 -7.17 -22.74 -14.22
C ALA A 240 -5.81 -22.50 -13.55
N GLU A 241 -5.37 -21.23 -13.45
CA GLU A 241 -4.13 -20.88 -12.75
C GLU A 241 -4.14 -21.30 -11.27
N ALA A 242 -5.29 -21.19 -10.61
CA ALA A 242 -5.44 -21.62 -9.22
C ALA A 242 -5.34 -23.14 -9.06
N GLN A 243 -5.86 -23.91 -10.03
CA GLN A 243 -5.76 -25.37 -10.05
C GLN A 243 -4.31 -25.83 -10.31
N ASP A 244 -3.62 -25.19 -11.26
CA ASP A 244 -2.21 -25.51 -11.58
C ASP A 244 -1.25 -25.21 -10.42
N ALA A 245 -1.60 -24.23 -9.55
CA ALA A 245 -0.81 -23.90 -8.37
C ALA A 245 -0.84 -25.00 -7.29
N GLY A 246 -1.74 -25.98 -7.42
CA GLY A 246 -1.96 -27.05 -6.45
C GLY A 246 -2.57 -26.56 -5.13
N PRO A 247 -2.83 -27.46 -4.18
CA PRO A 247 -3.33 -27.08 -2.88
C PRO A 247 -2.29 -26.22 -2.16
N ALA A 248 -2.66 -24.97 -1.85
CA ALA A 248 -1.80 -24.13 -1.05
C ALA A 248 -1.55 -24.83 0.30
N ASN A 249 -0.29 -25.05 0.63
CA ASN A 249 0.08 -25.63 1.91
C ASN A 249 -0.20 -24.58 2.99
N HIS A 250 -1.39 -24.64 3.61
CA HIS A 250 -1.84 -23.71 4.64
C HIS A 250 -1.30 -24.06 6.04
N ASP A 251 -0.23 -24.86 6.12
CA ASP A 251 0.36 -25.18 7.42
C ASP A 251 1.17 -24.00 7.94
N LEU A 252 0.47 -23.14 8.70
CA LEU A 252 1.09 -21.99 9.40
C LEU A 252 2.25 -22.45 10.31
N ARG A 253 2.17 -23.67 10.88
CA ARG A 253 3.24 -24.21 11.72
C ARG A 253 4.50 -24.51 10.92
N ALA A 254 4.35 -25.03 9.70
CA ALA A 254 5.49 -25.26 8.80
C ALA A 254 6.15 -23.93 8.42
N CYS A 255 5.35 -22.91 8.03
CA CYS A 255 5.86 -21.56 7.77
C CYS A 255 6.59 -20.95 8.97
N MET A 256 6.05 -21.08 10.18
CA MET A 256 6.66 -20.52 11.40
C MET A 256 7.94 -21.25 11.83
N ARG A 257 8.21 -22.45 11.28
CA ARG A 257 9.45 -23.20 11.52
C ARG A 257 10.52 -22.97 10.47
N ASP A 258 10.17 -22.32 9.36
CA ASP A 258 11.11 -22.05 8.28
C ASP A 258 11.96 -20.82 8.61
N GLY A 259 13.28 -21.01 8.75
CA GLY A 259 14.24 -19.94 9.01
C GLY A 259 14.32 -18.88 7.91
N GLN A 260 14.02 -19.26 6.66
CA GLN A 260 13.98 -18.30 5.54
C GLN A 260 12.81 -17.32 5.68
N VAL A 261 11.66 -17.79 6.19
CA VAL A 261 10.50 -16.92 6.48
C VAL A 261 10.86 -15.91 7.56
N TRP A 262 11.52 -16.33 8.64
CA TRP A 262 11.97 -15.42 9.69
C TRP A 262 13.01 -14.41 9.21
N LEU A 263 13.94 -14.83 8.36
CA LEU A 263 14.91 -13.93 7.74
C LEU A 263 14.20 -12.87 6.86
N ALA A 264 13.24 -13.30 6.04
CA ALA A 264 12.46 -12.38 5.21
C ALA A 264 11.65 -11.38 6.07
N ILE A 265 11.04 -11.85 7.16
CA ILE A 265 10.34 -11.00 8.13
C ILE A 265 11.31 -9.99 8.75
N ALA A 266 12.50 -10.42 9.20
CA ALA A 266 13.49 -9.55 9.82
C ALA A 266 13.98 -8.46 8.83
N VAL A 267 14.30 -8.84 7.59
CA VAL A 267 14.71 -7.90 6.54
C VAL A 267 13.61 -6.89 6.25
N TYR A 268 12.36 -7.35 6.09
CA TYR A 268 11.22 -6.46 5.85
C TYR A 268 10.97 -5.54 7.03
N PHE A 269 11.08 -6.04 8.26
CA PHE A 269 10.92 -5.25 9.47
C PHE A 269 11.98 -4.13 9.58
N CYS A 270 13.26 -4.45 9.36
CA CYS A 270 14.32 -3.44 9.35
C CYS A 270 14.11 -2.39 8.25
N HIS A 271 13.72 -2.84 7.05
CA HIS A 271 13.38 -1.95 5.94
C HIS A 271 12.23 -1.00 6.29
N GLN A 272 11.17 -1.50 6.91
CA GLN A 272 10.03 -0.66 7.30
C GLN A 272 10.39 0.34 8.40
N ILE A 273 11.19 -0.07 9.40
CA ILE A 273 11.71 0.87 10.42
C ILE A 273 12.48 2.01 9.74
N ALA A 274 13.39 1.70 8.82
CA ALA A 274 14.18 2.72 8.12
C ALA A 274 13.28 3.70 7.35
N ILE A 275 12.31 3.20 6.58
CA ILE A 275 11.38 4.03 5.80
C ILE A 275 10.54 4.92 6.71
N TYR A 276 9.90 4.35 7.74
CA TYR A 276 9.02 5.13 8.62
C TYR A 276 9.78 6.09 9.51
N THR A 277 11.03 5.79 9.86
CA THR A 277 11.91 6.74 10.54
C THR A 277 12.13 7.98 9.67
N VAL A 278 12.44 7.80 8.38
CA VAL A 278 12.57 8.92 7.45
C VAL A 278 11.24 9.69 7.33
N ILE A 279 10.12 8.99 7.12
CA ILE A 279 8.81 9.64 6.97
C ILE A 279 8.46 10.49 8.19
N PHE A 280 8.59 9.97 9.40
CA PHE A 280 8.09 10.64 10.60
C PHE A 280 9.06 11.66 11.21
N PHE A 281 10.35 11.55 10.99
CA PHE A 281 11.33 12.40 11.66
C PHE A 281 12.06 13.36 10.73
N LEU A 282 12.13 13.09 9.42
CA LEU A 282 12.84 13.94 8.46
C LEU A 282 12.34 15.39 8.43
N PRO A 283 11.03 15.70 8.43
CA PRO A 283 10.55 17.09 8.46
C PRO A 283 11.03 17.84 9.70
N GLY A 284 10.98 17.17 10.87
CA GLY A 284 11.46 17.75 12.11
C GLY A 284 12.97 18.01 12.12
N ILE A 285 13.77 17.10 11.55
CA ILE A 285 15.23 17.27 11.43
C ILE A 285 15.55 18.45 10.51
N ILE A 286 14.89 18.54 9.35
CA ILE A 286 15.08 19.68 8.41
C ILE A 286 14.70 20.99 9.08
N GLY A 287 13.64 21.01 9.90
CA GLY A 287 13.21 22.19 10.66
C GLY A 287 14.25 22.72 11.66
N THR A 288 15.25 21.91 12.06
CA THR A 288 16.35 22.36 12.93
C THR A 288 17.49 23.05 12.16
N TRP A 289 17.49 23.04 10.82
CA TRP A 289 18.59 23.60 10.01
C TRP A 289 18.59 25.13 9.91
N GLY A 290 17.56 25.80 10.43
CA GLY A 290 17.45 27.25 10.46
C GLY A 290 16.01 27.76 10.43
N SER A 291 15.80 29.02 10.10
CA SER A 291 14.47 29.65 9.99
C SER A 291 13.78 29.32 8.66
N LEU A 292 13.54 28.03 8.42
CA LEU A 292 12.84 27.56 7.20
C LEU A 292 11.34 27.68 7.37
N SER A 293 10.65 28.11 6.32
CA SER A 293 9.17 28.09 6.29
C SER A 293 8.66 26.65 6.18
N SER A 294 7.43 26.40 6.61
CA SER A 294 6.76 25.09 6.50
C SER A 294 6.78 24.55 5.07
N LEU A 295 6.62 25.44 4.08
CA LEU A 295 6.70 25.06 2.66
C LEU A 295 8.11 24.62 2.25
N GLN A 296 9.16 25.31 2.71
CA GLN A 296 10.55 24.94 2.43
C GLN A 296 10.90 23.59 3.06
N ILE A 297 10.48 23.35 4.30
CA ILE A 297 10.63 22.06 4.97
C ILE A 297 9.92 20.96 4.16
N GLY A 298 8.70 21.22 3.72
CA GLY A 298 7.93 20.28 2.90
C GLY A 298 8.62 19.95 1.57
N LEU A 299 9.10 20.97 0.84
CA LEU A 299 9.83 20.79 -0.41
C LEU A 299 11.11 19.95 -0.22
N LEU A 300 11.90 20.25 0.80
CA LEU A 300 13.13 19.49 1.10
C LEU A 300 12.81 18.04 1.50
N THR A 301 11.71 17.82 2.21
CA THR A 301 11.25 16.46 2.58
C THR A 301 10.90 15.60 1.37
N SER A 302 10.51 16.21 0.24
CA SER A 302 10.17 15.49 -1.00
C SER A 302 11.39 15.02 -1.79
N VAL A 303 12.57 15.59 -1.58
CA VAL A 303 13.78 15.29 -2.37
C VAL A 303 14.21 13.82 -2.31
N PRO A 304 14.26 13.15 -1.14
CA PRO A 304 14.59 11.72 -1.07
C PRO A 304 13.60 10.85 -1.86
N TRP A 305 12.33 11.22 -1.89
CA TRP A 305 11.29 10.48 -2.59
C TRP A 305 11.37 10.66 -4.11
N LEU A 306 11.77 11.85 -4.57
CA LEU A 306 12.10 12.08 -5.98
C LEU A 306 13.27 11.18 -6.39
N ALA A 307 14.34 11.14 -5.61
CA ALA A 307 15.48 10.27 -5.85
C ALA A 307 15.07 8.79 -5.86
N ALA A 308 14.23 8.37 -4.92
CA ALA A 308 13.69 7.01 -4.85
C ALA A 308 12.85 6.66 -6.08
N ALA A 309 11.98 7.58 -6.54
CA ALA A 309 11.16 7.39 -7.74
C ALA A 309 12.03 7.25 -9.01
N VAL A 310 13.07 8.10 -9.16
CA VAL A 310 14.03 8.00 -10.26
C VAL A 310 14.78 6.68 -10.20
N GLY A 311 15.25 6.28 -9.00
CA GLY A 311 15.94 5.00 -8.79
C GLY A 311 15.04 3.81 -9.15
N ALA A 312 13.81 3.80 -8.69
CA ALA A 312 12.83 2.75 -8.99
C ALA A 312 12.50 2.65 -10.48
N ALA A 313 12.48 3.77 -11.20
CA ALA A 313 12.25 3.77 -12.66
C ALA A 313 13.48 3.33 -13.47
N TRP A 314 14.67 3.61 -12.97
CA TRP A 314 15.92 3.46 -13.71
C TRP A 314 16.69 2.17 -13.41
N LEU A 315 16.81 1.79 -12.14
CA LEU A 315 17.55 0.60 -11.70
C LEU A 315 17.08 -0.72 -12.35
N PRO A 316 15.77 -1.01 -12.50
CA PRO A 316 15.33 -2.24 -13.15
C PRO A 316 15.82 -2.40 -14.58
N ARG A 317 16.05 -1.29 -15.30
CA ARG A 317 16.57 -1.31 -16.68
C ARG A 317 18.00 -1.84 -16.75
N TYR A 318 18.79 -1.69 -15.67
CA TYR A 318 20.15 -2.24 -15.58
C TYR A 318 20.19 -3.66 -15.07
N ALA A 319 19.17 -4.07 -14.30
CA ALA A 319 19.07 -5.43 -13.72
C ALA A 319 18.66 -6.51 -14.75
N THR A 320 18.28 -6.13 -15.97
CA THR A 320 17.84 -7.06 -17.02
C THR A 320 18.95 -7.84 -17.72
N THR A 321 20.22 -7.52 -17.47
CA THR A 321 21.35 -8.25 -18.05
C THR A 321 21.86 -9.34 -17.09
N PRO A 322 21.97 -10.62 -17.50
CA PRO A 322 22.35 -11.74 -16.60
C PRO A 322 23.66 -11.50 -15.84
N ARG A 323 24.62 -10.77 -16.40
CA ARG A 323 25.90 -10.45 -15.76
C ARG A 323 25.82 -9.31 -14.72
N ARG A 324 24.73 -8.54 -14.67
CA ARG A 324 24.52 -7.43 -13.72
C ARG A 324 23.50 -7.74 -12.66
N CYS A 325 22.89 -8.93 -12.74
CA CYS A 325 21.88 -9.42 -11.82
C CYS A 325 22.47 -10.06 -10.54
N LEU A 326 23.64 -9.58 -10.06
CA LEU A 326 24.22 -9.99 -8.78
C LEU A 326 23.29 -9.79 -7.57
N LEU A 327 22.24 -9.00 -7.72
CA LEU A 327 21.18 -8.82 -6.71
C LEU A 327 20.09 -9.90 -6.76
N TYR A 328 20.02 -10.72 -7.82
CA TYR A 328 19.00 -11.75 -8.01
C TYR A 328 19.54 -13.17 -8.14
N THR A 329 20.83 -13.35 -8.28
CA THR A 329 21.46 -14.66 -8.33
C THR A 329 22.14 -14.97 -6.99
N SER A 330 21.36 -15.40 -6.03
CA SER A 330 21.85 -16.42 -5.10
C SER A 330 22.24 -17.63 -5.95
N PRO A 331 23.49 -18.15 -5.88
CA PRO A 331 23.85 -19.35 -6.60
C PRO A 331 22.89 -20.47 -6.20
N SER A 332 22.23 -21.03 -7.20
CA SER A 332 21.41 -22.23 -6.99
C SER A 332 22.33 -23.32 -6.41
N PRO A 333 21.94 -24.01 -5.33
CA PRO A 333 22.76 -25.11 -4.81
C PRO A 333 22.92 -26.30 -5.77
N ARG A 334 22.67 -26.09 -7.05
CA ARG A 334 22.66 -27.11 -8.11
C ARG A 334 23.60 -26.84 -9.30
N ASP A 335 24.44 -25.81 -9.22
CA ASP A 335 25.50 -25.58 -10.21
C ASP A 335 26.87 -25.95 -9.65
#